data_c7ebf66a0ee27910fa8ae92cb630587f
#
_entry.id   c7ebf66a0ee27910fa8ae92cb630587f
#
_cell.length_a   1.000
_cell.length_b   1.000
_cell.length_c   1.000
_cell.angle_alpha   90.00
_cell.angle_beta   90.00
_cell.angle_gamma   90.00
#
_symmetry.space_group_name_H-M   'P 1'
#
loop_
_entity.id
_entity.type
_entity.pdbx_description
1 polymer ?
#
loop_
_entity_poly.entity_id
_entity_poly.type
_entity_poly.pdbx_seq_one_letter_code
_entity_poly.pdbx_strand_id
1 'polypeptide(L)'
;ARHFVSGFDRPNIQYRITQKRNPRQQLIDFLRREHSGDAGIIYCLSRRKTEETAAWLQQQGFDALPYHAGLSADERLRNQQRFLREDGVIVVATIAFGMGIDKPDVRFIVHLDLPRSVESYYQETGRAGRDGEPATAWMVYGLQDVIKLRQMMDGSQGNEQFKRLERIRLDAMLGLCEITSCRRQALRQYFGEQAPEQCGNCDTCLNPPPTWDGTEAAQKALSCVYRTGQRFGVAYLIEVLSGVESERVLSNGHHCVTTFGIGR
;
A
#
# COMPACT_ATOMS: atom_id res chain seq x y z
N ALA A 1 -25.48 -30.35 -6.03
CA ALA A 1 -25.06 -29.00 -6.42
C ALA A 1 -23.60 -29.07 -6.88
N ARG A 2 -23.26 -28.53 -8.06
CA ARG A 2 -21.87 -28.37 -8.49
C ARG A 2 -21.34 -27.07 -7.86
N HIS A 3 -20.28 -27.15 -7.07
CA HIS A 3 -19.60 -25.98 -6.55
C HIS A 3 -18.53 -25.52 -7.54
N PHE A 4 -18.65 -24.31 -8.04
CA PHE A 4 -17.62 -23.64 -8.84
C PHE A 4 -16.89 -22.67 -7.91
N VAL A 5 -15.63 -22.94 -7.63
CA VAL A 5 -14.76 -22.05 -6.86
C VAL A 5 -13.71 -21.52 -7.82
N SER A 6 -13.73 -20.22 -8.10
CA SER A 6 -12.60 -19.55 -8.75
C SER A 6 -11.60 -19.13 -7.67
N GLY A 7 -10.32 -19.37 -7.91
CA GLY A 7 -9.26 -18.93 -7.00
C GLY A 7 -9.08 -17.41 -6.99
N PHE A 8 -8.27 -16.94 -6.04
CA PHE A 8 -7.89 -15.52 -5.91
C PHE A 8 -6.79 -15.10 -6.88
N ASP A 9 -6.31 -15.99 -7.76
CA ASP A 9 -5.22 -15.66 -8.67
C ASP A 9 -5.68 -14.80 -9.85
N ARG A 10 -4.93 -13.75 -10.11
CA ARG A 10 -5.09 -12.84 -11.25
C ARG A 10 -3.73 -12.72 -11.96
N PRO A 11 -3.35 -13.72 -12.78
CA PRO A 11 -2.01 -13.81 -13.37
C PRO A 11 -1.68 -12.64 -14.32
N ASN A 12 -2.68 -12.02 -14.91
CA ASN A 12 -2.53 -10.88 -15.82
C ASN A 12 -2.30 -9.53 -15.10
N ILE A 13 -2.47 -9.45 -13.78
CA ILE A 13 -2.22 -8.21 -13.03
C ILE A 13 -0.78 -8.18 -12.52
N GLN A 14 -0.01 -7.18 -12.91
CA GLN A 14 1.31 -6.92 -12.37
C GLN A 14 1.21 -6.07 -11.08
N TYR A 15 1.60 -6.62 -9.94
CA TYR A 15 1.62 -5.88 -8.68
C TYR A 15 2.94 -5.15 -8.49
N ARG A 16 2.88 -3.84 -8.23
CA ARG A 16 4.04 -2.97 -8.02
C ARG A 16 3.80 -2.05 -6.83
N ILE A 17 4.75 -1.98 -5.90
CA ILE A 17 4.68 -1.10 -4.73
C ILE A 17 5.97 -0.30 -4.65
N THR A 18 5.83 1.03 -4.57
CA THR A 18 6.97 1.95 -4.62
C THR A 18 6.90 2.94 -3.45
N GLN A 19 8.04 3.31 -2.91
CA GLN A 19 8.10 4.38 -1.92
C GLN A 19 7.64 5.72 -2.50
N LYS A 20 6.79 6.41 -1.74
CA LYS A 20 6.30 7.75 -2.07
C LYS A 20 7.41 8.79 -1.85
N ARG A 21 7.90 9.38 -2.94
CA ARG A 21 8.92 10.45 -2.93
C ARG A 21 8.33 11.75 -3.47
N ASN A 22 7.99 11.75 -4.75
CA ASN A 22 7.26 12.82 -5.43
C ASN A 22 6.06 12.19 -6.16
N PRO A 23 4.91 12.00 -5.48
CA PRO A 23 3.81 11.20 -6.01
C PRO A 23 3.20 11.78 -7.30
N ARG A 24 3.22 13.09 -7.50
CA ARG A 24 2.75 13.70 -8.75
C ARG A 24 3.67 13.36 -9.92
N GLN A 25 4.97 13.50 -9.73
CA GLN A 25 5.93 13.17 -10.78
C GLN A 25 5.93 11.66 -11.06
N GLN A 26 5.92 10.84 -10.01
CA GLN A 26 5.83 9.38 -10.14
C GLN A 26 4.59 8.96 -10.93
N LEU A 27 3.42 9.60 -10.66
CA LEU A 27 2.18 9.30 -11.37
C LEU A 27 2.24 9.71 -12.85
N ILE A 28 2.75 10.91 -13.17
CA ILE A 28 2.90 11.36 -14.57
C ILE A 28 3.85 10.46 -15.35
N ASP A 29 4.97 10.09 -14.75
CA ASP A 29 5.94 9.20 -15.40
C ASP A 29 5.31 7.83 -15.68
N PHE A 30 4.56 7.27 -14.73
CA PHE A 30 3.83 6.03 -14.89
C PHE A 30 2.80 6.12 -16.03
N LEU A 31 1.93 7.13 -16.02
CA LEU A 31 0.89 7.30 -17.03
C LEU A 31 1.47 7.53 -18.43
N ARG A 32 2.46 8.40 -18.57
CA ARG A 32 3.01 8.76 -19.89
C ARG A 32 3.85 7.66 -20.50
N ARG A 33 4.60 6.90 -19.68
CA ARG A 33 5.51 5.88 -20.19
C ARG A 33 4.85 4.54 -20.44
N GLU A 34 3.85 4.19 -19.64
CA GLU A 34 3.32 2.84 -19.62
C GLU A 34 1.83 2.76 -19.99
N HIS A 35 1.06 3.84 -19.79
CA HIS A 35 -0.40 3.84 -19.89
C HIS A 35 -0.95 5.03 -20.67
N SER A 36 -0.27 5.45 -21.73
CA SER A 36 -0.74 6.55 -22.58
C SER A 36 -1.98 6.13 -23.37
N GLY A 37 -3.12 6.75 -23.09
CA GLY A 37 -4.40 6.45 -23.74
C GLY A 37 -5.17 5.29 -23.11
N ASP A 38 -4.67 4.69 -22.04
CA ASP A 38 -5.34 3.60 -21.32
C ASP A 38 -6.38 4.10 -20.32
N ALA A 39 -7.47 3.34 -20.16
CA ALA A 39 -8.44 3.56 -19.10
C ALA A 39 -7.91 3.00 -17.77
N GLY A 40 -8.11 3.76 -16.67
CA GLY A 40 -7.64 3.34 -15.36
C GLY A 40 -8.36 4.01 -14.19
N ILE A 41 -8.08 3.50 -12.98
CA ILE A 41 -8.64 4.04 -11.74
C ILE A 41 -7.51 4.43 -10.80
N ILE A 42 -7.60 5.64 -10.22
CA ILE A 42 -6.64 6.16 -9.24
C ILE A 42 -7.36 6.35 -7.91
N TYR A 43 -6.98 5.59 -6.90
CA TYR A 43 -7.58 5.67 -5.57
C TYR A 43 -6.85 6.68 -4.68
N CYS A 44 -7.65 7.56 -4.06
CA CYS A 44 -7.23 8.56 -3.08
C CYS A 44 -8.00 8.39 -1.77
N LEU A 45 -7.38 8.74 -0.64
CA LEU A 45 -7.98 8.58 0.69
C LEU A 45 -9.12 9.57 0.96
N SER A 46 -9.08 10.79 0.40
CA SER A 46 -10.03 11.86 0.69
C SER A 46 -10.69 12.44 -0.56
N ARG A 47 -11.92 12.96 -0.40
CA ARG A 47 -12.69 13.65 -1.44
C ARG A 47 -11.88 14.81 -2.05
N ARG A 48 -11.33 15.69 -1.21
CA ARG A 48 -10.51 16.82 -1.63
C ARG A 48 -9.33 16.39 -2.50
N LYS A 49 -8.57 15.38 -2.05
CA LYS A 49 -7.44 14.85 -2.82
C LYS A 49 -7.89 14.26 -4.16
N THR A 50 -9.05 13.63 -4.21
CA THR A 50 -9.66 13.10 -5.43
C THR A 50 -9.91 14.21 -6.45
N GLU A 51 -10.57 15.30 -6.05
CA GLU A 51 -10.86 16.46 -6.90
C GLU A 51 -9.57 17.17 -7.35
N GLU A 52 -8.66 17.46 -6.41
CA GLU A 52 -7.37 18.10 -6.69
C GLU A 52 -6.52 17.29 -7.68
N THR A 53 -6.53 15.95 -7.53
CA THR A 53 -5.76 15.05 -8.41
C THR A 53 -6.39 14.98 -9.79
N ALA A 54 -7.71 14.87 -9.90
CA ALA A 54 -8.40 14.86 -11.19
C ALA A 54 -8.19 16.18 -11.96
N ALA A 55 -8.40 17.32 -11.30
CA ALA A 55 -8.19 18.63 -11.90
C ALA A 55 -6.72 18.83 -12.35
N TRP A 56 -5.78 18.37 -11.55
CA TRP A 56 -4.37 18.45 -11.92
C TRP A 56 -4.02 17.53 -13.12
N LEU A 57 -4.56 16.32 -13.20
CA LEU A 57 -4.37 15.44 -14.36
C LEU A 57 -4.98 16.02 -15.64
N GLN A 58 -6.14 16.69 -15.55
CA GLN A 58 -6.73 17.42 -16.68
C GLN A 58 -5.79 18.51 -17.19
N GLN A 59 -5.15 19.28 -16.31
CA GLN A 59 -4.14 20.27 -16.67
C GLN A 59 -2.90 19.64 -17.33
N GLN A 60 -2.63 18.37 -17.07
CA GLN A 60 -1.54 17.62 -17.70
C GLN A 60 -1.94 16.96 -19.04
N GLY A 61 -3.20 17.17 -19.50
CA GLY A 61 -3.73 16.66 -20.77
C GLY A 61 -4.37 15.27 -20.69
N PHE A 62 -4.65 14.74 -19.49
CA PHE A 62 -5.37 13.47 -19.32
C PHE A 62 -6.88 13.70 -19.17
N ASP A 63 -7.70 12.82 -19.73
CA ASP A 63 -9.14 12.82 -19.47
C ASP A 63 -9.42 12.15 -18.13
N ALA A 64 -9.39 12.94 -17.06
CA ALA A 64 -9.51 12.49 -15.68
C ALA A 64 -10.78 13.01 -15.01
N LEU A 65 -11.57 12.11 -14.42
CA LEU A 65 -12.86 12.41 -13.81
C LEU A 65 -12.82 12.10 -12.30
N PRO A 66 -13.29 13.02 -11.43
CA PRO A 66 -13.41 12.74 -10.01
C PRO A 66 -14.62 11.84 -9.72
N TYR A 67 -14.50 10.96 -8.71
CA TYR A 67 -15.62 10.16 -8.22
C TYR A 67 -15.55 9.94 -6.71
N HIS A 68 -16.52 10.45 -5.98
CA HIS A 68 -16.68 10.23 -4.54
C HIS A 68 -18.11 10.48 -4.07
N ALA A 69 -18.45 10.03 -2.87
CA ALA A 69 -19.81 10.14 -2.32
C ALA A 69 -20.30 11.57 -2.08
N GLY A 70 -19.42 12.58 -2.15
CA GLY A 70 -19.79 14.00 -2.01
C GLY A 70 -20.29 14.67 -3.31
N LEU A 71 -20.07 14.05 -4.47
CA LEU A 71 -20.62 14.52 -5.74
C LEU A 71 -22.13 14.30 -5.82
N SER A 72 -22.85 15.10 -6.61
CA SER A 72 -24.26 14.89 -6.90
C SER A 72 -24.50 13.53 -7.57
N ALA A 73 -25.72 13.00 -7.44
CA ALA A 73 -26.08 11.73 -8.07
C ALA A 73 -25.89 11.77 -9.60
N ASP A 74 -26.29 12.88 -10.22
CA ASP A 74 -26.20 13.08 -11.67
C ASP A 74 -24.74 13.16 -12.14
N GLU A 75 -23.88 13.81 -11.38
CA GLU A 75 -22.45 13.92 -11.68
C GLU A 75 -21.76 12.57 -11.56
N ARG A 76 -22.05 11.82 -10.51
CA ARG A 76 -21.56 10.46 -10.34
C ARG A 76 -21.99 9.55 -11.49
N LEU A 77 -23.28 9.61 -11.85
CA LEU A 77 -23.83 8.81 -12.95
C LEU A 77 -23.15 9.17 -14.27
N ARG A 78 -23.01 10.45 -14.58
CA ARG A 78 -22.35 10.93 -15.80
C ARG A 78 -20.88 10.49 -15.86
N ASN A 79 -20.12 10.69 -14.77
CA ASN A 79 -18.70 10.31 -14.74
C ASN A 79 -18.52 8.77 -14.84
N GLN A 80 -19.41 8.01 -14.21
CA GLN A 80 -19.41 6.55 -14.33
C GLN A 80 -19.75 6.10 -15.75
N GLN A 81 -20.75 6.70 -16.40
CA GLN A 81 -21.13 6.34 -17.78
C GLN A 81 -20.02 6.69 -18.77
N ARG A 82 -19.35 7.83 -18.61
CA ARG A 82 -18.18 8.17 -19.42
C ARG A 82 -17.09 7.13 -19.28
N PHE A 83 -16.71 6.77 -18.05
CA PHE A 83 -15.71 5.76 -17.79
C PHE A 83 -16.05 4.41 -18.43
N LEU A 84 -17.31 3.99 -18.35
CA LEU A 84 -17.74 2.68 -18.89
C LEU A 84 -17.78 2.63 -20.42
N ARG A 85 -18.02 3.77 -21.10
CA ARG A 85 -18.29 3.84 -22.53
C ARG A 85 -17.17 4.44 -23.38
N GLU A 86 -16.33 5.27 -22.77
CA GLU A 86 -15.26 5.99 -23.47
C GLU A 86 -13.91 5.32 -23.18
N ASP A 87 -13.02 5.36 -24.16
CA ASP A 87 -11.65 4.87 -24.03
C ASP A 87 -10.74 5.93 -23.41
N GLY A 88 -9.66 5.49 -22.76
CA GLY A 88 -8.64 6.39 -22.22
C GLY A 88 -9.06 7.25 -21.02
N VAL A 89 -10.28 7.06 -20.51
CA VAL A 89 -10.78 7.80 -19.35
C VAL A 89 -10.14 7.31 -18.06
N ILE A 90 -9.65 8.22 -17.26
CA ILE A 90 -9.10 7.96 -15.93
C ILE A 90 -10.12 8.40 -14.87
N VAL A 91 -10.52 7.49 -13.97
CA VAL A 91 -11.31 7.88 -12.81
C VAL A 91 -10.40 8.05 -11.59
N VAL A 92 -10.40 9.23 -11.00
CA VAL A 92 -9.77 9.48 -9.70
C VAL A 92 -10.85 9.36 -8.63
N ALA A 93 -10.70 8.43 -7.70
CA ALA A 93 -11.80 8.06 -6.82
C ALA A 93 -11.39 7.83 -5.36
N THR A 94 -12.36 7.96 -4.46
CA THR A 94 -12.31 7.29 -3.16
C THR A 94 -12.82 5.87 -3.29
N ILE A 95 -12.77 5.09 -2.20
CA ILE A 95 -13.34 3.72 -2.12
C ILE A 95 -14.83 3.64 -2.51
N ALA A 96 -15.52 4.78 -2.65
CA ALA A 96 -16.91 4.83 -3.10
C ALA A 96 -17.09 4.40 -4.57
N PHE A 97 -16.03 4.45 -5.38
CA PHE A 97 -16.03 3.96 -6.75
C PHE A 97 -15.65 2.48 -6.78
N GLY A 98 -16.65 1.64 -6.75
CA GLY A 98 -16.36 0.22 -6.61
C GLY A 98 -17.51 -0.70 -6.99
N MET A 99 -18.61 -0.66 -6.27
CA MET A 99 -19.74 -1.55 -6.55
C MET A 99 -20.36 -1.22 -7.91
N GLY A 100 -20.52 -2.24 -8.76
CA GLY A 100 -21.16 -2.08 -10.08
C GLY A 100 -20.27 -1.56 -11.20
N ILE A 101 -18.97 -1.42 -10.98
CA ILE A 101 -18.02 -1.08 -12.06
C ILE A 101 -17.55 -2.38 -12.73
N ASP A 102 -17.98 -2.55 -13.96
CA ASP A 102 -17.64 -3.71 -14.79
C ASP A 102 -17.15 -3.26 -16.19
N LYS A 103 -16.01 -2.55 -16.20
CA LYS A 103 -15.26 -2.22 -17.42
C LYS A 103 -14.16 -3.28 -17.58
N PRO A 104 -14.16 -4.06 -18.69
CA PRO A 104 -13.20 -5.18 -18.82
C PRO A 104 -11.77 -4.73 -19.06
N ASP A 105 -11.60 -3.63 -19.78
CA ASP A 105 -10.34 -3.10 -20.31
C ASP A 105 -9.66 -2.04 -19.41
N VAL A 106 -9.85 -2.11 -18.10
CA VAL A 106 -9.10 -1.28 -17.15
C VAL A 106 -7.64 -1.73 -17.12
N ARG A 107 -6.73 -0.91 -17.67
CA ARG A 107 -5.31 -1.27 -17.81
C ARG A 107 -4.50 -1.00 -16.57
N PHE A 108 -4.94 -0.10 -15.70
CA PHE A 108 -4.22 0.15 -14.45
C PHE A 108 -5.14 0.52 -13.28
N ILE A 109 -4.69 0.13 -12.08
CA ILE A 109 -5.19 0.63 -10.81
C ILE A 109 -4.02 1.26 -10.07
N VAL A 110 -4.18 2.51 -9.65
CA VAL A 110 -3.16 3.25 -8.88
C VAL A 110 -3.69 3.56 -7.48
N HIS A 111 -2.90 3.31 -6.47
CA HIS A 111 -3.15 3.78 -5.10
C HIS A 111 -2.17 4.90 -4.74
N LEU A 112 -2.66 6.14 -4.64
CA LEU A 112 -1.87 7.30 -4.19
C LEU A 112 -1.83 7.45 -2.67
N ASP A 113 -2.60 6.63 -1.97
CA ASP A 113 -2.62 6.49 -0.53
C ASP A 113 -2.74 5.01 -0.16
N LEU A 114 -2.24 4.64 1.01
CA LEU A 114 -2.28 3.27 1.50
C LEU A 114 -3.74 2.81 1.72
N PRO A 115 -4.17 1.68 1.16
CA PRO A 115 -5.45 1.06 1.50
C PRO A 115 -5.51 0.66 2.97
N ARG A 116 -6.71 0.58 3.52
CA ARG A 116 -6.90 0.23 4.95
C ARG A 116 -6.61 -1.22 5.27
N SER A 117 -6.70 -2.10 4.27
CA SER A 117 -6.51 -3.54 4.44
C SER A 117 -6.12 -4.22 3.13
N VAL A 118 -5.58 -5.43 3.24
CA VAL A 118 -5.24 -6.29 2.09
C VAL A 118 -6.50 -6.65 1.30
N GLU A 119 -7.64 -6.86 1.97
CA GLU A 119 -8.92 -7.16 1.32
C GLU A 119 -9.39 -6.01 0.44
N SER A 120 -9.33 -4.77 0.95
CA SER A 120 -9.67 -3.57 0.16
C SER A 120 -8.74 -3.44 -1.05
N TYR A 121 -7.43 -3.58 -0.83
CA TYR A 121 -6.44 -3.55 -1.90
C TYR A 121 -6.72 -4.59 -2.98
N TYR A 122 -7.00 -5.83 -2.57
CA TYR A 122 -7.32 -6.92 -3.50
C TYR A 122 -8.61 -6.66 -4.29
N GLN A 123 -9.68 -6.20 -3.64
CA GLN A 123 -10.95 -5.87 -4.29
C GLN A 123 -10.80 -4.71 -5.31
N GLU A 124 -10.00 -3.70 -4.97
CA GLU A 124 -9.74 -2.55 -5.82
C GLU A 124 -8.86 -2.92 -7.01
N THR A 125 -7.76 -3.62 -6.80
CA THR A 125 -6.85 -4.08 -7.86
C THR A 125 -7.50 -5.12 -8.77
N GLY A 126 -8.41 -5.95 -8.25
CA GLY A 126 -9.17 -6.96 -9.00
C GLY A 126 -10.09 -6.40 -10.07
N ARG A 127 -10.25 -5.06 -10.17
CA ARG A 127 -10.99 -4.39 -11.27
C ARG A 127 -10.18 -4.27 -12.54
N ALA A 128 -8.86 -4.39 -12.47
CA ALA A 128 -7.98 -4.31 -13.62
C ALA A 128 -8.03 -5.60 -14.45
N GLY A 129 -7.94 -5.48 -15.77
CA GLY A 129 -7.75 -6.59 -16.71
C GLY A 129 -8.79 -7.70 -16.60
N ARG A 130 -10.06 -7.39 -16.50
CA ARG A 130 -11.13 -8.39 -16.44
C ARG A 130 -11.32 -9.16 -17.75
N ASP A 131 -10.83 -8.62 -18.84
CA ASP A 131 -10.72 -9.24 -20.15
C ASP A 131 -9.60 -10.29 -20.26
N GLY A 132 -8.77 -10.42 -19.22
CA GLY A 132 -7.60 -11.30 -19.20
C GLY A 132 -6.32 -10.67 -19.75
N GLU A 133 -6.41 -9.49 -20.36
CA GLU A 133 -5.24 -8.77 -20.88
C GLU A 133 -4.37 -8.18 -19.78
N PRO A 134 -3.08 -7.92 -20.06
CA PRO A 134 -2.16 -7.35 -19.07
C PRO A 134 -2.67 -6.06 -18.44
N ALA A 135 -2.53 -5.95 -17.13
CA ALA A 135 -2.88 -4.76 -16.37
C ALA A 135 -1.92 -4.55 -15.20
N THR A 136 -1.80 -3.31 -14.73
CA THR A 136 -0.89 -2.93 -13.65
C THR A 136 -1.65 -2.47 -12.41
N ALA A 137 -1.34 -3.05 -11.26
CA ALA A 137 -1.75 -2.56 -9.95
C ALA A 137 -0.53 -1.90 -9.30
N TRP A 138 -0.48 -0.57 -9.33
CA TRP A 138 0.64 0.19 -8.78
C TRP A 138 0.22 0.99 -7.54
N MET A 139 1.04 0.93 -6.50
CA MET A 139 0.82 1.69 -5.27
C MET A 139 2.06 2.48 -4.90
N VAL A 140 1.86 3.73 -4.46
CA VAL A 140 2.88 4.53 -3.80
C VAL A 140 2.50 4.72 -2.34
N TYR A 141 3.38 4.37 -1.42
CA TYR A 141 3.14 4.54 0.02
C TYR A 141 4.34 5.17 0.74
N GLY A 142 4.06 5.78 1.87
CA GLY A 142 5.08 6.36 2.74
C GLY A 142 4.63 6.42 4.19
N LEU A 143 5.56 6.67 5.10
CA LEU A 143 5.29 6.71 6.55
C LEU A 143 4.15 7.68 6.92
N GLN A 144 4.01 8.78 6.19
CA GLN A 144 2.93 9.77 6.41
C GLN A 144 1.54 9.18 6.17
N ASP A 145 1.39 8.21 5.25
CA ASP A 145 0.11 7.54 5.00
C ASP A 145 -0.27 6.67 6.20
N VAL A 146 0.71 5.96 6.77
CA VAL A 146 0.54 5.13 7.97
C VAL A 146 0.10 5.98 9.16
N ILE A 147 0.80 7.10 9.40
CA ILE A 147 0.49 8.03 10.50
C ILE A 147 -0.94 8.55 10.37
N LYS A 148 -1.34 9.00 9.16
CA LYS A 148 -2.71 9.49 8.90
C LYS A 148 -3.76 8.42 9.15
N LEU A 149 -3.54 7.20 8.67
CA LEU A 149 -4.49 6.11 8.87
C LEU A 149 -4.63 5.76 10.36
N ARG A 150 -3.54 5.67 11.10
CA ARG A 150 -3.57 5.44 12.56
C ARG A 150 -4.31 6.56 13.29
N GLN A 151 -4.05 7.82 12.98
CA GLN A 151 -4.78 8.96 13.55
C GLN A 151 -6.29 8.90 13.26
N MET A 152 -6.68 8.52 12.04
CA MET A 152 -8.09 8.35 11.67
C MET A 152 -8.76 7.20 12.45
N MET A 153 -8.03 6.09 12.68
CA MET A 153 -8.51 4.95 13.47
C MET A 153 -8.70 5.34 14.95
N ASP A 154 -7.71 6.02 15.52
CA ASP A 154 -7.74 6.44 16.93
C ASP A 154 -8.86 7.45 17.17
N GLY A 155 -9.13 8.35 16.23
CA GLY A 155 -10.26 9.31 16.28
C GLY A 155 -11.63 8.73 15.92
N SER A 156 -11.71 7.46 15.54
CA SER A 156 -12.99 6.83 15.20
C SER A 156 -13.83 6.53 16.46
N GLN A 157 -15.17 6.55 16.31
CA GLN A 157 -16.12 6.21 17.39
C GLN A 157 -16.28 4.69 17.61
N GLY A 158 -15.47 3.87 16.93
CA GLY A 158 -15.48 2.42 17.11
C GLY A 158 -15.04 1.98 18.51
N ASN A 159 -15.56 0.85 18.99
CA ASN A 159 -15.08 0.25 20.24
C ASN A 159 -13.63 -0.25 20.10
N GLU A 160 -12.99 -0.56 21.25
CA GLU A 160 -11.57 -0.99 21.26
C GLU A 160 -11.33 -2.29 20.47
N GLN A 161 -12.30 -3.21 20.42
CA GLN A 161 -12.18 -4.43 19.62
C GLN A 161 -12.14 -4.11 18.10
N PHE A 162 -13.01 -3.18 17.66
CA PHE A 162 -13.00 -2.70 16.28
C PHE A 162 -11.68 -2.02 15.92
N LYS A 163 -11.21 -1.09 16.78
CA LYS A 163 -9.93 -0.40 16.57
C LYS A 163 -8.75 -1.38 16.51
N ARG A 164 -8.75 -2.41 17.37
CA ARG A 164 -7.73 -3.46 17.36
C ARG A 164 -7.75 -4.25 16.05
N LEU A 165 -8.93 -4.60 15.54
CA LEU A 165 -9.05 -5.32 14.26
C LEU A 165 -8.55 -4.46 13.09
N GLU A 166 -8.92 -3.18 13.06
CA GLU A 166 -8.45 -2.24 12.03
C GLU A 166 -6.93 -2.07 12.06
N ARG A 167 -6.30 -2.04 13.24
CA ARG A 167 -4.84 -2.01 13.38
C ARG A 167 -4.19 -3.28 12.81
N ILE A 168 -4.73 -4.46 13.14
CA ILE A 168 -4.24 -5.74 12.59
C ILE A 168 -4.32 -5.76 11.06
N ARG A 169 -5.41 -5.28 10.48
CA ARG A 169 -5.58 -5.19 9.03
C ARG A 169 -4.60 -4.22 8.39
N LEU A 170 -4.39 -3.07 9.02
CA LEU A 170 -3.38 -2.11 8.55
C LEU A 170 -1.97 -2.68 8.63
N ASP A 171 -1.63 -3.36 9.72
CA ASP A 171 -0.31 -3.98 9.90
C ASP A 171 -0.08 -5.10 8.86
N ALA A 172 -1.11 -5.89 8.51
CA ALA A 172 -1.03 -6.86 7.42
C ALA A 172 -0.80 -6.17 6.06
N MET A 173 -1.47 -5.02 5.81
CA MET A 173 -1.26 -4.23 4.58
C MET A 173 0.17 -3.67 4.50
N LEU A 174 0.70 -3.18 5.63
CA LEU A 174 2.09 -2.73 5.73
C LEU A 174 3.07 -3.88 5.50
N GLY A 175 2.81 -5.04 6.08
CA GLY A 175 3.58 -6.25 5.82
C GLY A 175 3.68 -6.54 4.32
N LEU A 176 2.55 -6.47 3.58
CA LEU A 176 2.55 -6.63 2.12
C LEU A 176 3.40 -5.56 1.41
N CYS A 177 3.44 -4.32 1.91
CA CYS A 177 4.25 -3.26 1.32
C CYS A 177 5.76 -3.47 1.50
N GLU A 178 6.17 -4.11 2.58
CA GLU A 178 7.58 -4.20 3.00
C GLU A 178 8.24 -5.55 2.68
N ILE A 179 7.48 -6.56 2.23
CA ILE A 179 8.05 -7.85 1.88
C ILE A 179 9.04 -7.73 0.72
N THR A 180 10.07 -8.58 0.76
CA THR A 180 11.05 -8.78 -0.31
C THR A 180 10.74 -10.01 -1.17
N SER A 181 9.84 -10.88 -0.71
CA SER A 181 9.34 -12.06 -1.41
C SER A 181 8.21 -11.70 -2.40
N CYS A 182 7.70 -12.70 -3.11
CA CYS A 182 6.67 -12.52 -4.13
C CYS A 182 5.36 -11.92 -3.57
N ARG A 183 4.95 -10.76 -4.07
CA ARG A 183 3.70 -10.08 -3.63
C ARG A 183 2.44 -10.88 -3.94
N ARG A 184 2.39 -11.53 -5.12
CA ARG A 184 1.22 -12.35 -5.48
C ARG A 184 1.11 -13.58 -4.59
N GLN A 185 2.24 -14.22 -4.24
CA GLN A 185 2.26 -15.31 -3.28
C GLN A 185 1.69 -14.83 -1.93
N ALA A 186 2.20 -13.70 -1.41
CA ALA A 186 1.73 -13.15 -0.14
C ALA A 186 0.23 -12.81 -0.15
N LEU A 187 -0.28 -12.23 -1.25
CA LEU A 187 -1.71 -11.95 -1.41
C LEU A 187 -2.54 -13.24 -1.38
N ARG A 188 -2.16 -14.27 -2.14
CA ARG A 188 -2.88 -15.55 -2.17
C ARG A 188 -2.83 -16.26 -0.83
N GLN A 189 -1.68 -16.29 -0.17
CA GLN A 189 -1.52 -16.87 1.17
C GLN A 189 -2.38 -16.15 2.22
N TYR A 190 -2.52 -14.82 2.12
CA TYR A 190 -3.41 -14.05 2.99
C TYR A 190 -4.87 -14.53 2.92
N PHE A 191 -5.31 -14.98 1.74
CA PHE A 191 -6.65 -15.55 1.52
C PHE A 191 -6.70 -17.09 1.70
N GLY A 192 -5.63 -17.69 2.22
CA GLY A 192 -5.59 -19.13 2.50
C GLY A 192 -5.28 -20.02 1.30
N GLU A 193 -4.85 -19.45 0.17
CA GLU A 193 -4.46 -20.24 -1.01
C GLU A 193 -2.96 -20.58 -1.00
N GLN A 194 -2.65 -21.77 -1.47
CA GLN A 194 -1.26 -22.12 -1.81
C GLN A 194 -0.87 -21.42 -3.12
N ALA A 195 0.35 -20.91 -3.17
CA ALA A 195 0.89 -20.23 -4.33
C ALA A 195 2.37 -20.54 -4.50
N PRO A 196 2.89 -20.57 -5.73
CA PRO A 196 4.31 -20.73 -5.98
C PRO A 196 5.11 -19.59 -5.34
N GLU A 197 6.36 -19.87 -4.98
CA GLU A 197 7.26 -18.89 -4.33
C GLU A 197 7.51 -17.64 -5.19
N GLN A 198 7.47 -17.81 -6.51
CA GLN A 198 7.66 -16.72 -7.47
C GLN A 198 6.55 -16.74 -8.53
N CYS A 199 5.96 -15.58 -8.78
CA CYS A 199 4.95 -15.43 -9.83
C CYS A 199 5.53 -14.97 -11.18
N GLY A 200 6.78 -14.50 -11.22
CA GLY A 200 7.42 -13.95 -12.41
C GLY A 200 6.84 -12.63 -12.93
N ASN A 201 5.84 -12.05 -12.26
CA ASN A 201 5.11 -10.87 -12.75
C ASN A 201 4.80 -9.81 -11.68
N CYS A 202 5.49 -9.78 -10.55
CA CYS A 202 5.41 -8.66 -9.61
C CYS A 202 6.77 -7.96 -9.50
N ASP A 203 6.79 -6.77 -8.92
CA ASP A 203 7.99 -5.95 -8.78
C ASP A 203 9.14 -6.70 -8.09
N THR A 204 8.85 -7.43 -7.00
CA THR A 204 9.86 -8.18 -6.26
C THR A 204 10.38 -9.42 -7.00
N CYS A 205 9.60 -10.00 -7.92
CA CYS A 205 10.08 -11.09 -8.77
C CYS A 205 10.92 -10.59 -9.95
N LEU A 206 10.52 -9.44 -10.56
CA LEU A 206 11.18 -8.87 -11.73
C LEU A 206 12.43 -8.07 -11.34
N ASN A 207 12.38 -7.36 -10.22
CA ASN A 207 13.48 -6.55 -9.69
C ASN A 207 13.61 -6.81 -8.18
N PRO A 208 14.19 -7.96 -7.77
CA PRO A 208 14.34 -8.30 -6.36
C PRO A 208 15.12 -7.20 -5.63
N PRO A 209 14.61 -6.68 -4.50
CA PRO A 209 15.35 -5.71 -3.72
C PRO A 209 16.63 -6.35 -3.16
N PRO A 210 17.74 -5.59 -3.06
CA PRO A 210 18.94 -6.10 -2.41
C PRO A 210 18.63 -6.41 -0.94
N THR A 211 18.96 -7.61 -0.52
CA THR A 211 18.80 -8.07 0.86
C THR A 211 20.15 -8.44 1.45
N TRP A 212 20.26 -8.36 2.76
CA TRP A 212 21.42 -8.81 3.51
C TRP A 212 20.96 -9.69 4.67
N ASP A 213 21.82 -10.58 5.13
CA ASP A 213 21.53 -11.38 6.34
C ASP A 213 21.59 -10.49 7.58
N GLY A 214 20.43 -10.12 8.09
CA GLY A 214 20.26 -9.30 9.28
C GLY A 214 20.25 -10.06 10.59
N THR A 215 20.51 -11.37 10.59
CA THR A 215 20.36 -12.24 11.79
C THR A 215 21.19 -11.73 12.96
N GLU A 216 22.46 -11.43 12.76
CA GLU A 216 23.33 -10.92 13.82
C GLU A 216 22.86 -9.55 14.32
N ALA A 217 22.49 -8.64 13.43
CA ALA A 217 21.97 -7.31 13.80
C ALA A 217 20.67 -7.42 14.60
N ALA A 218 19.76 -8.31 14.20
CA ALA A 218 18.53 -8.59 14.93
C ALA A 218 18.80 -9.18 16.32
N GLN A 219 19.73 -10.10 16.43
CA GLN A 219 20.15 -10.69 17.71
C GLN A 219 20.74 -9.61 18.66
N LYS A 220 21.60 -8.74 18.14
CA LYS A 220 22.15 -7.60 18.91
C LYS A 220 21.03 -6.67 19.38
N ALA A 221 20.10 -6.32 18.50
CA ALA A 221 18.97 -5.44 18.82
C ALA A 221 18.06 -6.08 19.89
N LEU A 222 17.64 -7.32 19.71
CA LEU A 222 16.78 -8.04 20.66
C LEU A 222 17.47 -8.22 22.03
N SER A 223 18.77 -8.53 22.03
CA SER A 223 19.56 -8.63 23.26
C SER A 223 19.63 -7.27 23.98
N CYS A 224 19.77 -6.16 23.25
CA CYS A 224 19.73 -4.83 23.82
C CYS A 224 18.37 -4.51 24.44
N VAL A 225 17.26 -4.79 23.73
CA VAL A 225 15.90 -4.64 24.27
C VAL A 225 15.73 -5.38 25.59
N TYR A 226 16.14 -6.64 25.63
CA TYR A 226 16.04 -7.48 26.83
C TYR A 226 16.87 -6.91 27.99
N ARG A 227 18.13 -6.56 27.74
CA ARG A 227 19.05 -6.07 28.78
C ARG A 227 18.73 -4.66 29.30
N THR A 228 18.02 -3.86 28.54
CA THR A 228 17.50 -2.55 28.96
C THR A 228 16.11 -2.60 29.60
N GLY A 229 15.57 -3.80 29.87
CA GLY A 229 14.32 -4.01 30.59
C GLY A 229 13.06 -3.84 29.76
N GLN A 230 13.14 -3.89 28.43
CA GLN A 230 11.99 -3.91 27.48
C GLN A 230 11.03 -2.70 27.57
N ARG A 231 11.52 -1.56 28.05
CA ARG A 231 10.70 -0.34 28.32
C ARG A 231 11.14 0.90 27.56
N PHE A 232 12.19 0.82 26.78
CA PHE A 232 12.76 1.96 26.07
C PHE A 232 12.40 1.95 24.59
N GLY A 233 12.17 3.14 24.01
CA GLY A 233 11.90 3.31 22.59
C GLY A 233 13.14 3.16 21.71
N VAL A 234 12.92 3.06 20.40
CA VAL A 234 13.95 2.76 19.39
C VAL A 234 15.13 3.74 19.45
N ALA A 235 14.88 5.04 19.57
CA ALA A 235 15.96 6.05 19.62
C ALA A 235 16.94 5.79 20.76
N TYR A 236 16.44 5.44 21.94
CA TYR A 236 17.27 5.10 23.09
C TYR A 236 18.08 3.83 22.89
N LEU A 237 17.46 2.80 22.30
CA LEU A 237 18.14 1.53 22.01
C LEU A 237 19.27 1.75 20.98
N ILE A 238 19.05 2.64 20.00
CA ILE A 238 20.11 3.04 19.05
C ILE A 238 21.27 3.71 19.78
N GLU A 239 21.03 4.61 20.74
CA GLU A 239 22.09 5.24 21.55
C GLU A 239 22.92 4.18 22.28
N VAL A 240 22.27 3.22 22.95
CA VAL A 240 22.96 2.13 23.66
C VAL A 240 23.76 1.26 22.68
N LEU A 241 23.14 0.82 21.58
CA LEU A 241 23.82 -0.04 20.57
C LEU A 241 24.98 0.68 19.90
N SER A 242 24.87 1.99 19.67
CA SER A 242 25.92 2.82 19.09
C SER A 242 26.97 3.26 20.13
N GLY A 243 26.80 2.91 21.39
CA GLY A 243 27.73 3.28 22.46
C GLY A 243 27.80 4.80 22.70
N VAL A 244 26.65 5.47 22.63
CA VAL A 244 26.55 6.90 22.96
C VAL A 244 26.33 7.06 24.45
N GLU A 245 27.26 7.76 25.10
CA GLU A 245 27.21 8.10 26.53
C GLU A 245 26.32 9.33 26.78
N SER A 246 25.04 9.25 26.40
CA SER A 246 24.10 10.31 26.74
C SER A 246 23.79 10.29 28.24
N GLU A 247 23.42 11.45 28.81
CA GLU A 247 22.99 11.56 30.20
C GLU A 247 21.95 10.51 30.59
N ARG A 248 21.02 10.23 29.66
CA ARG A 248 19.98 9.26 29.86
C ARG A 248 20.52 7.82 29.89
N VAL A 249 21.53 7.48 29.10
CA VAL A 249 22.18 6.16 29.09
C VAL A 249 22.98 5.97 30.36
N LEU A 250 23.71 7.00 30.79
CA LEU A 250 24.51 6.98 32.02
C LEU A 250 23.64 6.86 33.26
N SER A 251 22.58 7.65 33.38
CA SER A 251 21.66 7.64 34.53
C SER A 251 20.91 6.33 34.70
N ASN A 252 20.64 5.58 33.61
CA ASN A 252 20.04 4.25 33.67
C ASN A 252 21.08 3.12 33.82
N GLY A 253 22.38 3.43 33.88
CA GLY A 253 23.42 2.42 33.97
C GLY A 253 23.64 1.56 32.75
N HIS A 254 23.02 1.90 31.60
CA HIS A 254 23.05 1.09 30.41
C HIS A 254 24.34 1.19 29.59
N HIS A 255 25.28 2.07 29.98
CA HIS A 255 26.66 2.07 29.48
C HIS A 255 27.46 0.81 29.96
N CYS A 256 26.98 0.15 31.01
CA CYS A 256 27.61 -1.06 31.55
C CYS A 256 27.01 -2.39 30.96
N VAL A 257 25.94 -2.34 30.17
CA VAL A 257 25.38 -3.57 29.58
C VAL A 257 26.28 -4.10 28.47
N THR A 258 26.34 -5.43 28.32
CA THR A 258 27.19 -6.07 27.30
C THR A 258 26.81 -5.73 25.86
N THR A 259 25.64 -5.10 25.66
CA THR A 259 25.16 -4.64 24.34
C THR A 259 25.48 -3.16 24.08
N PHE A 260 26.19 -2.48 24.98
CA PHE A 260 26.63 -1.11 24.76
C PHE A 260 27.73 -1.06 23.69
N GLY A 261 27.47 -0.33 22.61
CA GLY A 261 28.44 -0.12 21.54
C GLY A 261 28.62 -1.29 20.55
N ILE A 262 27.87 -2.40 20.68
CA ILE A 262 28.03 -3.58 19.77
C ILE A 262 27.41 -3.38 18.39
N GLY A 263 26.70 -2.30 18.18
CA GLY A 263 26.05 -1.98 16.90
C GLY A 263 26.90 -1.07 15.99
N ARG A 264 28.14 -0.81 16.36
CA ARG A 264 29.10 -0.01 15.56
C ARG A 264 29.65 -0.80 14.39
#